data_664d91e0a081039c0c8d371e6503bb83
#
_entry.id   664d91e0a081039c0c8d371e6503bb83
#
_cell.length_a   1.000
_cell.length_b   1.000
_cell.length_c   1.000
_cell.angle_alpha   90.00
_cell.angle_beta   90.00
_cell.angle_gamma   90.00
#
_symmetry.space_group_name_H-M   'P 1'
#
loop_
_entity.id
_entity.type
_entity.pdbx_description
1 polymer ?
#
loop_
_entity_poly.entity_id
_entity_poly.type
_entity_poly.pdbx_seq_one_letter_code
_entity_poly.pdbx_strand_id
1 'polypeptide(L)'
;MDRVIFHCDLNCFYASVELLSHPELREVPVAVAGDPASRHGIILAKNEPAKQCGVKTAETIWQAKKKCPNLVLLPAHHRLYREYSNKVNAIYDEYTDLAESFGIDESWLDVTNTLHLFGGDAKALANAIRQRVKRELGLTLSVGVSFNKVFAKLGSDYKKPDATTVISRENWRSIVWPLPVGDLLYVGGAAQKLLGQYGVKTIGQLAACKKE
;
A
#
# COMPACT_ATOMS: atom_id res chain seq x y z
N MET A 1 13.31 24.46 -5.22
CA MET A 1 13.64 23.04 -4.95
C MET A 1 12.34 22.26 -4.95
N ASP A 2 12.26 21.12 -5.63
CA ASP A 2 11.06 20.28 -5.58
C ASP A 2 10.88 19.66 -4.19
N ARG A 3 9.64 19.40 -3.80
CA ARG A 3 9.37 18.61 -2.58
C ARG A 3 9.85 17.19 -2.75
N VAL A 4 10.18 16.55 -1.63
CA VAL A 4 10.49 15.13 -1.56
C VAL A 4 9.45 14.47 -0.64
N ILE A 5 8.46 13.85 -1.25
CA ILE A 5 7.33 13.22 -0.58
C ILE A 5 7.47 11.70 -0.69
N PHE A 6 7.43 11.01 0.44
CA PHE A 6 7.28 9.56 0.49
C PHE A 6 5.81 9.21 0.73
N HIS A 7 5.36 8.14 0.13
CA HIS A 7 4.17 7.41 0.54
C HIS A 7 4.60 6.03 1.00
N CYS A 8 4.39 5.76 2.27
CA CYS A 8 4.71 4.50 2.92
C CYS A 8 3.43 3.68 3.09
N ASP A 9 3.45 2.40 2.67
CA ASP A 9 2.29 1.52 2.66
C ASP A 9 2.71 0.12 3.12
N LEU A 10 2.20 -0.33 4.26
CA LEU A 10 2.52 -1.62 4.88
C LEU A 10 1.91 -2.76 4.07
N ASN A 11 2.73 -3.72 3.68
CA ASN A 11 2.29 -4.83 2.83
C ASN A 11 1.41 -5.82 3.60
N CYS A 12 0.22 -6.11 3.07
CA CYS A 12 -0.72 -7.09 3.64
C CYS A 12 -0.96 -6.90 5.15
N PHE A 13 -1.06 -5.66 5.62
CA PHE A 13 -0.81 -5.23 6.99
C PHE A 13 -1.42 -6.15 8.04
N TYR A 14 -2.76 -6.32 8.10
CA TYR A 14 -3.38 -7.16 9.13
C TYR A 14 -2.89 -8.61 9.08
N ALA A 15 -2.79 -9.18 7.87
CA ALA A 15 -2.28 -10.53 7.72
C ALA A 15 -0.81 -10.64 8.16
N SER A 16 0.00 -9.63 7.83
CA SER A 16 1.42 -9.59 8.25
C SER A 16 1.56 -9.51 9.77
N VAL A 17 0.74 -8.72 10.46
CA VAL A 17 0.75 -8.61 11.92
C VAL A 17 0.35 -9.94 12.57
N GLU A 18 -0.73 -10.60 12.10
CA GLU A 18 -1.13 -11.92 12.62
C GLU A 18 -0.03 -12.97 12.41
N LEU A 19 0.63 -12.96 11.25
CA LEU A 19 1.69 -13.91 10.90
C LEU A 19 3.00 -13.71 11.70
N LEU A 20 3.13 -12.65 12.49
CA LEU A 20 4.22 -12.53 13.45
C LEU A 20 4.10 -13.57 14.57
N SER A 21 2.87 -13.90 14.99
CA SER A 21 2.59 -14.92 15.98
C SER A 21 2.37 -16.32 15.38
N HIS A 22 2.28 -16.42 14.05
CA HIS A 22 2.03 -17.65 13.30
C HIS A 22 3.05 -17.84 12.17
N PRO A 23 4.35 -17.94 12.49
CA PRO A 23 5.40 -18.05 11.47
C PRO A 23 5.25 -19.29 10.58
N GLU A 24 4.63 -20.35 11.06
CA GLU A 24 4.33 -21.60 10.34
C GLU A 24 3.32 -21.41 9.20
N LEU A 25 2.54 -20.34 9.26
CA LEU A 25 1.51 -20.04 8.24
C LEU A 25 1.98 -19.08 7.14
N ARG A 26 3.22 -18.64 7.15
CA ARG A 26 3.71 -17.63 6.21
C ARG A 26 3.64 -18.07 4.74
N GLU A 27 3.89 -19.35 4.50
CA GLU A 27 3.96 -19.92 3.14
C GLU A 27 2.63 -20.53 2.67
N VAL A 28 1.59 -20.49 3.48
CA VAL A 28 0.26 -20.99 3.11
C VAL A 28 -0.72 -19.82 2.90
N PRO A 29 -1.80 -20.01 2.11
CA PRO A 29 -2.81 -18.97 1.96
C PRO A 29 -3.51 -18.63 3.27
N VAL A 30 -3.35 -17.38 3.73
CA VAL A 30 -3.96 -16.86 4.96
C VAL A 30 -4.75 -15.59 4.66
N ALA A 31 -5.90 -15.45 5.27
CA ALA A 31 -6.64 -14.21 5.29
C ALA A 31 -7.13 -13.88 6.70
N VAL A 32 -7.12 -12.60 7.02
CA VAL A 32 -7.82 -12.06 8.19
C VAL A 32 -9.24 -11.75 7.77
N ALA A 33 -10.21 -12.25 8.53
CA ALA A 33 -11.61 -12.11 8.18
C ALA A 33 -12.47 -11.76 9.41
N GLY A 34 -13.68 -11.27 9.14
CA GLY A 34 -14.73 -11.21 10.15
C GLY A 34 -15.17 -12.60 10.59
N ASP A 35 -16.18 -12.66 11.44
CA ASP A 35 -16.71 -13.93 11.99
C ASP A 35 -17.08 -14.93 10.88
N PRO A 36 -16.42 -16.10 10.80
CA PRO A 36 -16.71 -17.12 9.80
C PRO A 36 -18.12 -17.73 9.93
N ALA A 37 -18.74 -17.67 11.12
CA ALA A 37 -20.11 -18.11 11.34
C ALA A 37 -21.14 -17.12 10.81
N SER A 38 -20.75 -15.88 10.58
CA SER A 38 -21.60 -14.86 9.96
C SER A 38 -21.64 -15.03 8.44
N ARG A 39 -22.86 -15.10 7.86
CA ARG A 39 -23.05 -15.09 6.40
C ARG A 39 -22.48 -13.83 5.73
N HIS A 40 -22.22 -12.77 6.50
CA HIS A 40 -21.71 -11.49 6.05
C HIS A 40 -20.22 -11.30 6.35
N GLY A 41 -19.52 -12.34 6.85
CA GLY A 41 -18.09 -12.28 7.06
C GLY A 41 -17.34 -12.01 5.74
N ILE A 42 -16.50 -10.96 5.74
CA ILE A 42 -15.69 -10.56 4.58
C ILE A 42 -14.20 -10.69 4.88
N ILE A 43 -13.42 -10.80 3.81
CA ILE A 43 -11.96 -10.75 3.88
C ILE A 43 -11.51 -9.30 4.12
N LEU A 44 -10.80 -9.08 5.22
CA LEU A 44 -10.25 -7.77 5.59
C LEU A 44 -8.84 -7.57 5.03
N ALA A 45 -7.99 -8.59 5.14
CA ALA A 45 -6.65 -8.60 4.58
C ALA A 45 -6.24 -10.04 4.21
N LYS A 46 -5.20 -10.18 3.43
CA LYS A 46 -4.69 -11.47 2.98
C LYS A 46 -3.19 -11.40 2.72
N ASN A 47 -2.49 -12.53 2.87
CA ASN A 47 -1.07 -12.62 2.51
C ASN A 47 -0.88 -12.84 0.99
N GLU A 48 0.37 -12.82 0.52
CA GLU A 48 0.69 -13.01 -0.89
C GLU A 48 0.27 -14.39 -1.44
N PRO A 49 0.44 -15.53 -0.74
CA PRO A 49 -0.10 -16.81 -1.20
C PRO A 49 -1.61 -16.80 -1.44
N ALA A 50 -2.40 -16.19 -0.53
CA ALA A 50 -3.85 -16.07 -0.74
C ALA A 50 -4.20 -15.13 -1.91
N LYS A 51 -3.43 -14.06 -2.12
CA LYS A 51 -3.57 -13.15 -3.25
C LYS A 51 -3.29 -13.86 -4.59
N GLN A 52 -2.29 -14.73 -4.64
CA GLN A 52 -1.98 -15.57 -5.81
C GLN A 52 -3.11 -16.54 -6.15
N CYS A 53 -3.85 -17.04 -5.14
CA CYS A 53 -5.08 -17.82 -5.34
C CYS A 53 -6.27 -16.98 -5.84
N GLY A 54 -6.12 -15.68 -6.02
CA GLY A 54 -7.16 -14.76 -6.47
C GLY A 54 -8.15 -14.30 -5.39
N VAL A 55 -7.81 -14.48 -4.11
CA VAL A 55 -8.59 -13.92 -2.98
C VAL A 55 -8.51 -12.40 -2.99
N LYS A 56 -9.66 -11.73 -2.83
CA LYS A 56 -9.78 -10.27 -2.84
C LYS A 56 -10.24 -9.73 -1.50
N THR A 57 -9.76 -8.54 -1.13
CA THR A 57 -10.29 -7.79 0.02
C THR A 57 -11.75 -7.39 -0.26
N ALA A 58 -12.55 -7.34 0.79
CA ALA A 58 -13.99 -7.06 0.78
C ALA A 58 -14.87 -8.13 0.11
N GLU A 59 -14.34 -9.24 -0.41
CA GLU A 59 -15.18 -10.36 -0.83
C GLU A 59 -15.63 -11.21 0.37
N THR A 60 -16.71 -11.95 0.20
CA THR A 60 -17.20 -12.85 1.26
C THR A 60 -16.26 -14.03 1.48
N ILE A 61 -16.24 -14.55 2.72
CA ILE A 61 -15.45 -15.73 3.07
C ILE A 61 -15.80 -16.92 2.14
N TRP A 62 -17.07 -17.08 1.78
CA TRP A 62 -17.51 -18.13 0.87
C TRP A 62 -16.88 -17.99 -0.53
N GLN A 63 -16.87 -16.76 -1.08
CA GLN A 63 -16.24 -16.48 -2.38
C GLN A 63 -14.73 -16.75 -2.35
N ALA A 64 -14.07 -16.33 -1.26
CA ALA A 64 -12.64 -16.56 -1.05
C ALA A 64 -12.32 -18.06 -0.98
N LYS A 65 -13.05 -18.84 -0.18
CA LYS A 65 -12.87 -20.29 -0.05
C LYS A 65 -13.17 -21.06 -1.34
N LYS A 66 -14.10 -20.56 -2.17
CA LYS A 66 -14.34 -21.16 -3.51
C LYS A 66 -13.12 -21.05 -4.43
N LYS A 67 -12.35 -19.96 -4.32
CA LYS A 67 -11.11 -19.76 -5.10
C LYS A 67 -9.91 -20.46 -4.47
N CYS A 68 -9.87 -20.51 -3.16
CA CYS A 68 -8.76 -21.03 -2.36
C CYS A 68 -9.32 -21.98 -1.26
N PRO A 69 -9.60 -23.25 -1.59
CA PRO A 69 -10.23 -24.20 -0.63
C PRO A 69 -9.42 -24.41 0.65
N ASN A 70 -8.09 -24.31 0.57
CA ASN A 70 -7.16 -24.44 1.70
C ASN A 70 -6.86 -23.11 2.41
N LEU A 71 -7.68 -22.08 2.19
CA LEU A 71 -7.51 -20.77 2.83
C LEU A 71 -7.67 -20.88 4.36
N VAL A 72 -6.61 -20.53 5.09
CA VAL A 72 -6.64 -20.40 6.55
C VAL A 72 -7.23 -19.04 6.91
N LEU A 73 -8.19 -19.03 7.81
CA LEU A 73 -8.82 -17.79 8.29
C LEU A 73 -8.34 -17.50 9.71
N LEU A 74 -7.88 -16.29 9.94
CA LEU A 74 -7.51 -15.76 11.25
C LEU A 74 -8.50 -14.67 11.65
N PRO A 75 -8.86 -14.57 12.95
CA PRO A 75 -9.69 -13.48 13.45
C PRO A 75 -8.95 -12.16 13.40
N ALA A 76 -9.72 -11.05 13.38
CA ALA A 76 -9.13 -9.72 13.36
C ALA A 76 -8.87 -9.20 14.79
N HIS A 77 -7.65 -8.77 15.06
CA HIS A 77 -7.23 -8.16 16.34
C HIS A 77 -6.95 -6.66 16.16
N HIS A 78 -7.98 -5.83 15.95
CA HIS A 78 -7.84 -4.40 15.63
C HIS A 78 -7.02 -3.59 16.64
N ARG A 79 -7.01 -3.97 17.94
CA ARG A 79 -6.16 -3.33 18.94
C ARG A 79 -4.66 -3.55 18.64
N LEU A 80 -4.31 -4.77 18.26
CA LEU A 80 -2.94 -5.14 17.88
C LEU A 80 -2.49 -4.37 16.63
N TYR A 81 -3.38 -4.26 15.63
CA TYR A 81 -3.06 -3.50 14.41
C TYR A 81 -2.79 -2.03 14.71
N ARG A 82 -3.60 -1.40 15.58
CA ARG A 82 -3.35 -0.02 16.02
C ARG A 82 -2.01 0.12 16.75
N GLU A 83 -1.65 -0.86 17.58
CA GLU A 83 -0.37 -0.85 18.28
C GLU A 83 0.81 -0.90 17.30
N TYR A 84 0.76 -1.78 16.30
CA TYR A 84 1.80 -1.85 15.28
C TYR A 84 1.83 -0.62 14.37
N SER A 85 0.68 -0.08 14.01
CA SER A 85 0.59 1.19 13.28
C SER A 85 1.28 2.32 14.05
N ASN A 86 1.03 2.45 15.35
CA ASN A 86 1.67 3.46 16.19
C ASN A 86 3.18 3.26 16.27
N LYS A 87 3.68 2.02 16.38
CA LYS A 87 5.12 1.72 16.37
C LYS A 87 5.78 2.11 15.05
N VAL A 88 5.10 1.88 13.93
CA VAL A 88 5.59 2.27 12.59
C VAL A 88 5.62 3.79 12.46
N ASN A 89 4.55 4.48 12.85
CA ASN A 89 4.52 5.95 12.79
C ASN A 89 5.57 6.58 13.70
N ALA A 90 5.84 6.02 14.88
CA ALA A 90 6.93 6.48 15.74
C ALA A 90 8.31 6.36 15.05
N ILE A 91 8.51 5.35 14.20
CA ILE A 91 9.72 5.28 13.37
C ILE A 91 9.75 6.42 12.34
N TYR A 92 8.61 6.74 11.70
CA TYR A 92 8.52 7.81 10.70
C TYR A 92 8.81 9.18 11.31
N ASP A 93 8.33 9.45 12.53
CA ASP A 93 8.51 10.71 13.26
C ASP A 93 9.99 11.02 13.55
N GLU A 94 10.87 10.02 13.55
CA GLU A 94 12.32 10.24 13.69
C GLU A 94 12.97 10.79 12.41
N TYR A 95 12.29 10.74 11.27
CA TYR A 95 12.81 11.21 9.99
C TYR A 95 12.22 12.55 9.54
N THR A 96 11.02 12.86 9.99
CA THR A 96 10.35 14.14 9.70
C THR A 96 9.22 14.40 10.68
N ASP A 97 9.01 15.67 11.03
CA ASP A 97 7.84 16.16 11.77
C ASP A 97 6.60 16.38 10.87
N LEU A 98 6.76 16.23 9.56
CA LEU A 98 5.71 16.38 8.57
C LEU A 98 5.20 15.00 8.08
N ALA A 99 4.80 14.17 9.04
CA ALA A 99 4.12 12.91 8.78
C ALA A 99 2.59 13.10 8.77
N GLU A 100 1.92 12.57 7.75
CA GLU A 100 0.47 12.60 7.61
C GLU A 100 -0.06 11.17 7.41
N SER A 101 -0.76 10.65 8.41
CA SER A 101 -1.42 9.34 8.30
C SER A 101 -2.59 9.39 7.32
N PHE A 102 -2.70 8.39 6.47
CA PHE A 102 -3.78 8.21 5.48
C PHE A 102 -4.59 6.92 5.71
N GLY A 103 -4.48 6.35 6.83
CA GLY A 103 -5.10 5.09 7.22
C GLY A 103 -4.29 4.47 8.34
N ILE A 104 -4.64 3.23 8.67
CA ILE A 104 -3.93 2.51 9.74
C ILE A 104 -2.56 1.98 9.28
N ASP A 105 -2.38 1.82 7.97
CA ASP A 105 -1.22 1.19 7.32
C ASP A 105 -0.52 2.07 6.30
N GLU A 106 -1.02 3.29 6.08
CA GLU A 106 -0.47 4.22 5.09
C GLU A 106 -0.13 5.59 5.70
N SER A 107 0.99 6.19 5.28
CA SER A 107 1.38 7.55 5.68
C SER A 107 2.14 8.25 4.57
N TRP A 108 1.92 9.57 4.42
CA TRP A 108 2.82 10.44 3.67
C TRP A 108 3.85 11.07 4.60
N LEU A 109 5.09 11.15 4.14
CA LEU A 109 6.19 11.83 4.82
C LEU A 109 6.75 12.91 3.90
N ASP A 110 6.70 14.16 4.29
CA ASP A 110 7.43 15.22 3.61
C ASP A 110 8.82 15.32 4.24
N VAL A 111 9.82 14.80 3.55
CA VAL A 111 11.22 14.81 4.00
C VAL A 111 12.04 15.91 3.32
N THR A 112 11.40 16.86 2.65
CA THR A 112 12.08 17.92 1.89
C THR A 112 13.14 18.64 2.71
N ASN A 113 12.79 19.03 3.93
CA ASN A 113 13.66 19.83 4.80
C ASN A 113 14.60 18.97 5.67
N THR A 114 14.35 17.69 5.80
CA THR A 114 15.15 16.78 6.66
C THR A 114 16.08 15.86 5.88
N LEU A 115 15.86 15.70 4.56
CA LEU A 115 16.60 14.77 3.72
C LEU A 115 18.13 14.95 3.81
N HIS A 116 18.61 16.19 3.94
CA HIS A 116 20.04 16.50 4.06
C HIS A 116 20.68 15.90 5.32
N LEU A 117 19.91 15.73 6.40
CA LEU A 117 20.35 15.09 7.64
C LEU A 117 20.62 13.59 7.46
N PHE A 118 20.05 12.99 6.42
CA PHE A 118 20.14 11.56 6.11
C PHE A 118 20.93 11.28 4.81
N GLY A 119 21.88 12.14 4.46
CA GLY A 119 22.78 11.94 3.32
C GLY A 119 22.27 12.46 1.98
N GLY A 120 21.09 13.08 1.91
CA GLY A 120 20.57 13.77 0.73
C GLY A 120 20.01 12.85 -0.39
N ASP A 121 20.09 11.52 -0.27
CA ASP A 121 19.55 10.57 -1.23
C ASP A 121 18.18 10.04 -0.75
N ALA A 122 17.12 10.48 -1.42
CA ALA A 122 15.76 10.10 -1.09
C ALA A 122 15.48 8.59 -1.25
N LYS A 123 16.08 7.92 -2.24
CA LYS A 123 15.92 6.48 -2.42
C LYS A 123 16.64 5.70 -1.33
N ALA A 124 17.84 6.12 -0.96
CA ALA A 124 18.61 5.51 0.12
C ALA A 124 17.86 5.66 1.46
N LEU A 125 17.31 6.85 1.76
CA LEU A 125 16.51 7.09 2.96
C LEU A 125 15.25 6.22 2.98
N ALA A 126 14.49 6.15 1.89
CA ALA A 126 13.31 5.29 1.79
C ALA A 126 13.65 3.81 2.03
N ASN A 127 14.77 3.33 1.49
CA ASN A 127 15.26 1.98 1.74
C ASN A 127 15.68 1.78 3.21
N ALA A 128 16.32 2.76 3.83
CA ALA A 128 16.70 2.70 5.25
C ALA A 128 15.48 2.57 6.15
N ILE A 129 14.42 3.36 5.90
CA ILE A 129 13.13 3.26 6.62
C ILE A 129 12.52 1.87 6.44
N ARG A 130 12.46 1.34 5.20
CA ARG A 130 11.94 0.00 4.92
C ARG A 130 12.69 -1.07 5.70
N GLN A 131 14.02 -1.04 5.65
CA GLN A 131 14.85 -2.03 6.36
C GLN A 131 14.71 -1.92 7.87
N ARG A 132 14.54 -0.71 8.40
CA ARG A 132 14.33 -0.48 9.82
C ARG A 132 13.01 -1.07 10.30
N VAL A 133 11.89 -0.78 9.62
CA VAL A 133 10.58 -1.36 9.93
C VAL A 133 10.65 -2.91 9.88
N LYS A 134 11.30 -3.45 8.86
CA LYS A 134 11.47 -4.90 8.72
C LYS A 134 12.27 -5.51 9.85
N ARG A 135 13.39 -4.90 10.23
CA ARG A 135 14.28 -5.39 11.29
C ARG A 135 13.63 -5.27 12.68
N GLU A 136 12.98 -4.15 12.98
CA GLU A 136 12.49 -3.83 14.31
C GLU A 136 11.09 -4.40 14.57
N LEU A 137 10.23 -4.46 13.55
CA LEU A 137 8.83 -4.86 13.70
C LEU A 137 8.45 -6.14 12.92
N GLY A 138 9.35 -6.69 12.10
CA GLY A 138 9.07 -7.86 11.27
C GLY A 138 8.06 -7.63 10.14
N LEU A 139 7.69 -6.36 9.88
CA LEU A 139 6.75 -5.97 8.83
C LEU A 139 7.50 -5.47 7.60
N THR A 140 6.88 -5.62 6.43
CA THR A 140 7.41 -5.01 5.19
C THR A 140 6.51 -3.88 4.73
N LEU A 141 7.09 -2.90 4.03
CA LEU A 141 6.36 -1.82 3.41
C LEU A 141 6.88 -1.50 2.02
N SER A 142 6.03 -0.91 1.20
CA SER A 142 6.41 -0.36 -0.08
C SER A 142 6.42 1.16 0.01
N VAL A 143 7.46 1.79 -0.55
CA VAL A 143 7.62 3.25 -0.50
C VAL A 143 7.65 3.82 -1.91
N GLY A 144 6.75 4.76 -2.17
CA GLY A 144 6.81 5.61 -3.34
C GLY A 144 7.46 6.94 -2.99
N VAL A 145 8.46 7.33 -3.76
CA VAL A 145 9.20 8.59 -3.61
C VAL A 145 8.88 9.48 -4.78
N SER A 146 8.38 10.70 -4.54
CA SER A 146 8.07 11.63 -5.62
C SER A 146 8.06 13.09 -5.14
N PHE A 147 7.75 14.00 -6.06
CA PHE A 147 7.63 15.45 -5.80
C PHE A 147 6.20 15.90 -5.46
N ASN A 148 5.24 14.97 -5.36
CA ASN A 148 3.88 15.20 -4.89
C ASN A 148 3.26 13.92 -4.31
N LYS A 149 2.18 14.08 -3.52
CA LYS A 149 1.48 12.98 -2.85
C LYS A 149 0.88 11.96 -3.81
N VAL A 150 0.30 12.41 -4.92
CA VAL A 150 -0.38 11.53 -5.89
C VAL A 150 0.62 10.56 -6.52
N PHE A 151 1.74 11.06 -7.00
CA PHE A 151 2.77 10.22 -7.62
C PHE A 151 3.51 9.37 -6.58
N ALA A 152 3.69 9.88 -5.36
CA ALA A 152 4.24 9.06 -4.27
C ALA A 152 3.32 7.85 -3.98
N LYS A 153 1.99 8.05 -3.93
CA LYS A 153 1.02 6.95 -3.76
C LYS A 153 1.09 5.95 -4.91
N LEU A 154 1.08 6.41 -6.16
CA LEU A 154 1.26 5.53 -7.34
C LEU A 154 2.57 4.75 -7.26
N GLY A 155 3.65 5.40 -6.81
CA GLY A 155 4.96 4.77 -6.63
C GLY A 155 4.95 3.63 -5.61
N SER A 156 4.27 3.80 -4.48
CA SER A 156 4.17 2.74 -3.46
C SER A 156 3.42 1.51 -3.96
N ASP A 157 2.44 1.69 -4.85
CA ASP A 157 1.65 0.59 -5.43
C ASP A 157 2.35 -0.10 -6.62
N TYR A 158 3.31 0.58 -7.28
CA TYR A 158 3.87 0.17 -8.57
C TYR A 158 4.66 -1.14 -8.54
N LYS A 159 5.41 -1.39 -7.46
CA LYS A 159 6.29 -2.58 -7.34
C LYS A 159 6.08 -3.37 -6.04
N LYS A 160 4.85 -3.34 -5.46
CA LYS A 160 4.55 -4.13 -4.26
C LYS A 160 4.84 -5.63 -4.48
N PRO A 161 5.27 -6.35 -3.45
CA PRO A 161 5.56 -5.93 -2.09
C PRO A 161 7.04 -5.53 -1.87
N ASP A 162 7.33 -4.93 -0.70
CA ASP A 162 8.67 -4.64 -0.15
C ASP A 162 9.61 -3.95 -1.14
N ALA A 163 9.16 -2.88 -1.78
CA ALA A 163 9.89 -2.18 -2.82
C ALA A 163 9.92 -0.65 -2.61
N THR A 164 10.92 0.01 -3.18
CA THR A 164 10.98 1.46 -3.31
C THR A 164 10.90 1.85 -4.79
N THR A 165 9.94 2.70 -5.12
CA THR A 165 9.77 3.25 -6.47
C THR A 165 9.97 4.75 -6.45
N VAL A 166 10.88 5.26 -7.27
CA VAL A 166 11.11 6.71 -7.44
C VAL A 166 10.44 7.19 -8.72
N ILE A 167 9.51 8.12 -8.56
CA ILE A 167 8.85 8.82 -9.69
C ILE A 167 9.35 10.27 -9.67
N SER A 168 10.34 10.55 -10.52
CA SER A 168 10.99 11.85 -10.65
C SER A 168 10.41 12.69 -11.80
N ARG A 169 10.90 13.94 -11.95
CA ARG A 169 10.55 14.82 -13.08
C ARG A 169 10.95 14.26 -14.43
N GLU A 170 12.00 13.46 -14.46
CA GLU A 170 12.55 12.87 -15.68
C GLU A 170 11.76 11.64 -16.15
N ASN A 171 11.24 10.84 -15.18
CA ASN A 171 10.65 9.52 -15.50
C ASN A 171 9.13 9.43 -15.30
N TRP A 172 8.47 10.43 -14.70
CA TRP A 172 7.05 10.33 -14.33
C TRP A 172 6.13 10.02 -15.52
N ARG A 173 6.41 10.59 -16.71
CA ARG A 173 5.58 10.32 -17.89
C ARG A 173 5.66 8.86 -18.33
N SER A 174 6.85 8.28 -18.35
CA SER A 174 7.05 6.89 -18.77
C SER A 174 6.48 5.89 -17.76
N ILE A 175 6.42 6.25 -16.47
CA ILE A 175 5.87 5.38 -15.42
C ILE A 175 4.37 5.60 -15.24
N VAL A 176 3.93 6.85 -15.09
CA VAL A 176 2.55 7.17 -14.65
C VAL A 176 1.55 7.12 -15.81
N TRP A 177 1.92 7.65 -17.00
CA TRP A 177 0.96 7.75 -18.09
C TRP A 177 0.44 6.43 -18.65
N PRO A 178 1.21 5.33 -18.69
CA PRO A 178 0.70 4.02 -19.10
C PRO A 178 -0.20 3.35 -18.07
N LEU A 179 -0.17 3.79 -16.78
CA LEU A 179 -0.94 3.16 -15.74
C LEU A 179 -2.46 3.28 -16.00
N PRO A 180 -3.24 2.27 -15.60
CA PRO A 180 -4.70 2.34 -15.61
C PRO A 180 -5.20 3.59 -14.87
N VAL A 181 -6.22 4.24 -15.39
CA VAL A 181 -6.80 5.42 -14.74
C VAL A 181 -7.35 5.12 -13.34
N GLY A 182 -7.74 3.87 -13.10
CA GLY A 182 -8.21 3.38 -11.81
C GLY A 182 -7.14 3.27 -10.71
N ASP A 183 -5.87 3.39 -11.06
CA ASP A 183 -4.77 3.40 -10.09
C ASP A 183 -4.65 4.78 -9.41
N LEU A 184 -5.28 5.82 -9.96
CA LEU A 184 -5.36 7.11 -9.31
C LEU A 184 -6.23 7.06 -8.06
N LEU A 185 -5.72 7.65 -7.00
CA LEU A 185 -6.48 7.85 -5.77
C LEU A 185 -7.83 8.53 -6.07
N TYR A 186 -8.91 8.04 -5.49
CA TYR A 186 -10.29 8.46 -5.68
C TYR A 186 -10.92 8.13 -7.04
N VAL A 187 -10.25 7.42 -7.93
CA VAL A 187 -10.85 6.92 -9.16
C VAL A 187 -11.40 5.50 -8.95
N GLY A 188 -12.53 5.41 -8.25
CA GLY A 188 -13.23 4.15 -8.00
C GLY A 188 -13.99 3.60 -9.22
N GLY A 189 -14.61 2.44 -9.07
CA GLY A 189 -15.27 1.72 -10.17
C GLY A 189 -16.31 2.52 -10.94
N ALA A 190 -17.09 3.40 -10.27
CA ALA A 190 -18.07 4.26 -10.93
C ALA A 190 -17.38 5.29 -11.87
N ALA A 191 -16.31 5.93 -11.39
CA ALA A 191 -15.53 6.88 -12.20
C ALA A 191 -14.83 6.17 -13.37
N GLN A 192 -14.25 4.99 -13.12
CA GLN A 192 -13.64 4.18 -14.20
C GLN A 192 -14.64 3.81 -15.29
N LYS A 193 -15.86 3.39 -14.89
CA LYS A 193 -16.94 3.06 -15.85
C LYS A 193 -17.33 4.27 -16.68
N LEU A 194 -17.46 5.43 -16.06
CA LEU A 194 -17.78 6.68 -16.77
C LEU A 194 -16.66 7.06 -17.74
N LEU A 195 -15.42 7.12 -17.28
CA LEU A 195 -14.24 7.43 -18.10
C LEU A 195 -14.10 6.46 -19.28
N GLY A 196 -14.39 5.16 -19.04
CA GLY A 196 -14.39 4.13 -20.08
C GLY A 196 -15.38 4.39 -21.22
N GLN A 197 -16.55 5.03 -20.96
CA GLN A 197 -17.51 5.42 -21.99
C GLN A 197 -16.94 6.50 -22.96
N TYR A 198 -16.00 7.32 -22.47
CA TYR A 198 -15.28 8.31 -23.26
C TYR A 198 -13.95 7.78 -23.80
N GLY A 199 -13.67 6.47 -23.71
CA GLY A 199 -12.44 5.87 -24.20
C GLY A 199 -11.20 6.12 -23.33
N VAL A 200 -11.36 6.71 -22.13
CA VAL A 200 -10.27 7.03 -21.20
C VAL A 200 -9.96 5.81 -20.33
N LYS A 201 -8.83 5.17 -20.57
CA LYS A 201 -8.39 3.94 -19.85
C LYS A 201 -7.12 4.16 -19.04
N THR A 202 -6.26 5.09 -19.45
CA THR A 202 -4.97 5.36 -18.81
C THR A 202 -4.92 6.76 -18.20
N ILE A 203 -3.99 6.95 -17.26
CA ILE A 203 -3.75 8.26 -16.64
C ILE A 203 -3.32 9.29 -17.70
N GLY A 204 -2.50 8.89 -18.68
CA GLY A 204 -2.07 9.77 -19.77
C GLY A 204 -3.23 10.21 -20.64
N GLN A 205 -4.20 9.33 -20.94
CA GLN A 205 -5.41 9.70 -21.69
C GLN A 205 -6.27 10.67 -20.89
N LEU A 206 -6.43 10.46 -19.57
CA LEU A 206 -7.14 11.40 -18.70
C LEU A 206 -6.47 12.78 -18.69
N ALA A 207 -5.14 12.81 -18.60
CA ALA A 207 -4.37 14.06 -18.60
C ALA A 207 -4.48 14.84 -19.94
N ALA A 208 -4.77 14.15 -21.04
CA ALA A 208 -4.95 14.73 -22.36
C ALA A 208 -6.40 15.24 -22.61
N CYS A 209 -7.36 14.91 -21.74
CA CYS A 209 -8.74 15.40 -21.86
C CYS A 209 -8.80 16.91 -21.66
N LYS A 210 -9.60 17.58 -22.49
CA LYS A 210 -9.91 19.00 -22.27
C LYS A 210 -10.83 19.15 -21.06
N LYS A 211 -10.63 20.23 -20.32
CA LYS A 211 -11.51 20.67 -19.25
C LYS A 211 -12.66 21.43 -19.93
N GLU A 212 -13.82 20.79 -20.03
CA GLU A 212 -15.06 21.47 -20.44
C GLU A 212 -15.95 21.68 -19.21
#